data_2d7451d21f0ed0dafda209b9820c230b
#
_entry.id   2d7451d21f0ed0dafda209b9820c230b
#
_cell.length_a   1.000
_cell.length_b   1.000
_cell.length_c   1.000
_cell.angle_alpha   90.00
_cell.angle_beta   90.00
_cell.angle_gamma   90.00
#
_symmetry.space_group_name_H-M   'P 1'
#
loop_
_entity.id
_entity.type
_entity.pdbx_description
1 polymer ?
#
loop_
_entity_poly.entity_id
_entity_poly.type
_entity_poly.pdbx_seq_one_letter_code
_entity_poly.pdbx_strand_id
1 'polypeptide(L)'
;MELKELCLLNGVSGDEKEIRKAIMEQAKPLCDSVKIDRMGNVIAFKKGKVGGRHILFNAHMDEVGFIIMDATEDGMLMFRPVGGIDPRVCVSKYVTIGEKKVKGVIGA
;
A
#
# COMPACT_ATOMS: atom_id res chain seq x y z
N MET A 1 -11.59 -10.38 2.80
CA MET A 1 -10.60 -9.92 1.76
C MET A 1 -9.46 -10.91 1.73
N GLU A 2 -9.10 -11.37 0.56
CA GLU A 2 -7.97 -12.28 0.37
C GLU A 2 -6.67 -11.50 0.15
N LEU A 3 -5.52 -12.13 0.38
CA LEU A 3 -4.22 -11.52 0.16
C LEU A 3 -4.06 -10.96 -1.27
N LYS A 4 -4.58 -11.69 -2.26
CA LYS A 4 -4.58 -11.25 -3.67
C LYS A 4 -5.31 -9.91 -3.86
N GLU A 5 -6.43 -9.71 -3.19
CA GLU A 5 -7.19 -8.45 -3.26
C GLU A 5 -6.40 -7.30 -2.65
N LEU A 6 -5.73 -7.52 -1.52
CA LEU A 6 -4.83 -6.53 -0.92
C LEU A 6 -3.67 -6.14 -1.85
N CYS A 7 -3.06 -7.12 -2.52
CA CYS A 7 -1.95 -6.87 -3.46
C CYS A 7 -2.38 -6.13 -4.75
N LEU A 8 -3.67 -5.98 -5.01
CA LEU A 8 -4.19 -5.22 -6.16
C LEU A 8 -4.53 -3.76 -5.82
N LEU A 9 -4.45 -3.39 -4.54
CA LEU A 9 -4.64 -2.02 -4.07
C LEU A 9 -3.34 -1.23 -4.19
N ASN A 10 -3.44 0.08 -4.39
CA ASN A 10 -2.27 0.94 -4.32
C ASN A 10 -1.83 1.08 -2.87
N GLY A 11 -0.57 0.81 -2.61
CA GLY A 11 0.02 0.84 -1.28
C GLY A 11 1.51 1.15 -1.29
N VAL A 12 1.96 1.99 -2.21
CA VAL A 12 3.37 2.41 -2.26
C VAL A 12 3.75 3.13 -0.97
N SER A 13 4.92 2.83 -0.43
CA SER A 13 5.44 3.46 0.80
C SER A 13 5.33 4.98 0.73
N GLY A 14 4.63 5.57 1.70
CA GLY A 14 4.32 7.00 1.75
C GLY A 14 2.95 7.39 1.15
N ASP A 15 2.28 6.51 0.42
CA ASP A 15 0.91 6.70 -0.06
C ASP A 15 0.06 5.43 0.11
N GLU A 16 -0.07 4.97 1.34
CA GLU A 16 -0.80 3.76 1.71
C GLU A 16 -2.30 3.99 1.92
N LYS A 17 -2.87 5.08 1.43
CA LYS A 17 -4.26 5.49 1.72
C LYS A 17 -5.28 4.42 1.33
N GLU A 18 -5.14 3.85 0.12
CA GLU A 18 -6.09 2.89 -0.43
C GLU A 18 -6.08 1.59 0.38
N ILE A 19 -4.89 1.01 0.59
CA ILE A 19 -4.75 -0.23 1.37
C ILE A 19 -5.12 -0.03 2.83
N ARG A 20 -4.75 1.11 3.44
CA ARG A 20 -5.12 1.47 4.81
C ARG A 20 -6.63 1.51 5.00
N LYS A 21 -7.35 2.15 4.08
CA LYS A 21 -8.81 2.19 4.10
C LYS A 21 -9.42 0.79 4.04
N ALA A 22 -8.94 -0.04 3.13
CA ALA A 22 -9.43 -1.41 2.98
C ALA A 22 -9.20 -2.25 4.24
N ILE A 23 -8.01 -2.17 4.85
CA ILE A 23 -7.70 -2.86 6.11
C ILE A 23 -8.63 -2.39 7.23
N MET A 24 -8.84 -1.08 7.37
CA MET A 24 -9.73 -0.54 8.39
C MET A 24 -11.17 -1.03 8.23
N GLU A 25 -11.69 -1.03 7.01
CA GLU A 25 -13.05 -1.49 6.72
C GLU A 25 -13.23 -2.97 7.07
N GLN A 26 -12.22 -3.79 6.83
CA GLN A 26 -12.23 -5.20 7.20
C GLN A 26 -12.07 -5.44 8.71
N ALA A 27 -11.27 -4.63 9.38
CA ALA A 27 -11.00 -4.79 10.80
C ALA A 27 -12.16 -4.30 11.71
N LYS A 28 -12.85 -3.24 11.31
CA LYS A 28 -13.94 -2.62 12.11
C LYS A 28 -14.98 -3.61 12.62
N PRO A 29 -15.57 -4.50 11.83
CA PRO A 29 -16.57 -5.45 12.32
C PRO A 29 -16.01 -6.56 13.21
N LEU A 30 -14.69 -6.73 13.25
CA LEU A 30 -14.02 -7.82 13.95
C LEU A 30 -13.34 -7.39 15.25
N CYS A 31 -13.18 -6.09 15.49
CA CYS A 31 -12.41 -5.51 16.57
C CYS A 31 -13.23 -4.53 17.39
N ASP A 32 -12.90 -4.37 18.67
CA ASP A 32 -13.54 -3.43 19.58
C ASP A 32 -13.16 -1.97 19.27
N SER A 33 -11.95 -1.75 18.74
CA SER A 33 -11.53 -0.45 18.26
C SER A 33 -10.56 -0.58 17.09
N VAL A 34 -10.65 0.37 16.15
CA VAL A 34 -9.71 0.51 15.03
C VAL A 34 -9.39 1.98 14.88
N LYS A 35 -8.11 2.34 14.91
CA LYS A 35 -7.63 3.71 14.81
C LYS A 35 -6.39 3.81 13.93
N ILE A 36 -6.12 5.00 13.42
CA ILE A 36 -4.87 5.35 12.73
C ILE A 36 -4.05 6.22 13.68
N ASP A 37 -2.76 5.93 13.79
CA ASP A 37 -1.83 6.78 14.51
C ASP A 37 -1.24 7.89 13.62
N ARG A 38 -0.35 8.71 14.20
CA ARG A 38 0.30 9.82 13.47
C ARG A 38 1.25 9.36 12.38
N MET A 39 1.74 8.14 12.45
CA MET A 39 2.62 7.53 11.44
C MET A 39 1.84 6.87 10.30
N GLY A 40 0.50 6.79 10.43
CA GLY A 40 -0.34 6.13 9.45
C GLY A 40 -0.56 4.64 9.71
N ASN A 41 -0.09 4.10 10.83
CA ASN A 41 -0.34 2.69 11.18
C ASN A 41 -1.81 2.47 11.53
N VAL A 42 -2.36 1.35 11.09
CA VAL A 42 -3.67 0.89 11.54
C VAL A 42 -3.50 0.05 12.80
N ILE A 43 -4.12 0.49 13.88
CA ILE A 43 -4.10 -0.20 15.16
C ILE A 43 -5.50 -0.72 15.44
N ALA A 44 -5.67 -2.04 15.37
CA ALA A 44 -6.91 -2.73 15.66
C ALA A 44 -6.79 -3.48 16.99
N PHE A 45 -7.71 -3.22 17.92
CA PHE A 45 -7.74 -3.84 19.22
C PHE A 45 -8.97 -4.72 19.38
N LYS A 46 -8.77 -5.94 19.85
CA LYS A 46 -9.82 -6.88 20.20
C LYS A 46 -9.63 -7.38 21.63
N LYS A 47 -10.63 -7.17 22.46
CA LYS A 47 -10.63 -7.66 23.84
C LYS A 47 -10.80 -9.17 23.88
N GLY A 48 -9.97 -9.83 24.64
CA GLY A 48 -10.11 -11.27 24.90
C GLY A 48 -11.35 -11.58 25.76
N LYS A 49 -11.81 -12.82 25.70
CA LYS A 49 -12.95 -13.31 26.50
C LYS A 49 -12.61 -13.47 27.98
N VAL A 50 -11.36 -13.79 28.30
CA VAL A 50 -10.84 -13.98 29.64
C VAL A 50 -9.62 -13.10 29.81
N GLY A 51 -9.43 -12.54 31.03
CA GLY A 51 -8.24 -11.76 31.36
C GLY A 51 -6.98 -12.59 31.12
N GLY A 52 -5.90 -11.96 30.69
CA GLY A 52 -4.67 -12.66 30.37
C GLY A 52 -3.63 -11.75 29.72
N ARG A 53 -2.71 -12.37 28.97
CA ARG A 53 -1.63 -11.66 28.29
C ARG A 53 -2.13 -10.88 27.09
N HIS A 54 -1.53 -9.72 26.85
CA HIS A 54 -1.69 -8.98 25.59
C HIS A 54 -0.78 -9.61 24.53
N ILE A 55 -1.34 -9.89 23.36
CA ILE A 55 -0.62 -10.40 22.20
C ILE A 55 -0.67 -9.32 21.11
N LEU A 56 0.48 -8.96 20.56
CA LEU A 56 0.61 -8.05 19.44
C LEU A 56 0.95 -8.83 18.16
N PHE A 57 0.13 -8.68 17.14
CA PHE A 57 0.46 -9.08 15.77
C PHE A 57 0.87 -7.84 14.99
N ASN A 58 1.97 -7.93 14.28
CA ASN A 58 2.53 -6.83 13.52
C ASN A 58 2.85 -7.28 12.09
N ALA A 59 2.43 -6.49 11.10
CA ALA A 59 2.73 -6.69 9.69
C ALA A 59 2.76 -5.33 8.99
N HIS A 60 3.59 -5.19 7.94
CA HIS A 60 3.56 -4.00 7.10
C HIS A 60 2.44 -4.07 6.06
N MET A 61 1.98 -2.92 5.57
CA MET A 61 0.94 -2.83 4.55
C MET A 61 1.44 -2.19 3.24
N ASP A 62 2.62 -1.59 3.27
CA ASP A 62 3.20 -0.93 2.11
C ASP A 62 3.87 -1.90 1.15
N GLU A 63 4.05 -1.45 -0.06
CA GLU A 63 4.76 -2.16 -1.12
C GLU A 63 5.75 -1.23 -1.83
N VAL A 64 6.66 -1.82 -2.58
CA VAL A 64 7.56 -1.08 -3.47
C VAL A 64 6.78 -0.50 -4.65
N GLY A 65 7.27 0.61 -5.20
CA GLY A 65 6.65 1.23 -6.36
C GLY A 65 7.51 2.34 -6.92
N PHE A 66 6.88 3.29 -7.57
CA PHE A 66 7.55 4.40 -8.24
C PHE A 66 6.89 5.72 -7.90
N ILE A 67 7.71 6.77 -7.82
CA ILE A 67 7.23 8.15 -7.71
C ILE A 67 7.55 8.90 -9.00
N ILE A 68 6.53 9.55 -9.58
CA ILE A 68 6.70 10.40 -10.76
C ILE A 68 7.42 11.66 -10.33
N MET A 69 8.48 12.00 -11.06
CA MET A 69 9.31 13.18 -10.81
C MET A 69 9.02 14.29 -11.80
N ASP A 70 8.71 13.96 -13.04
CA ASP A 70 8.50 14.93 -14.11
C ASP A 70 7.73 14.29 -15.27
N ALA A 71 7.24 15.13 -16.19
CA ALA A 71 6.65 14.74 -17.45
C ALA A 71 7.36 15.49 -18.59
N THR A 72 7.80 14.74 -19.58
CA THR A 72 8.47 15.31 -20.74
C THR A 72 7.47 15.91 -21.75
N GLU A 73 7.93 16.78 -22.66
CA GLU A 73 7.07 17.42 -23.67
C GLU A 73 6.43 16.42 -24.64
N ASP A 74 7.06 15.28 -24.88
CA ASP A 74 6.55 14.17 -25.69
C ASP A 74 5.63 13.22 -24.93
N GLY A 75 5.30 13.54 -23.67
CA GLY A 75 4.32 12.81 -22.85
C GLY A 75 4.87 11.60 -22.10
N MET A 76 6.18 11.44 -22.00
CA MET A 76 6.80 10.42 -21.15
C MET A 76 6.83 10.88 -19.69
N LEU A 77 6.70 9.95 -18.78
CA LEU A 77 6.80 10.20 -17.34
C LEU A 77 8.16 9.74 -16.81
N MET A 78 8.88 10.67 -16.20
CA MET A 78 10.11 10.36 -15.48
C MET A 78 9.79 9.94 -14.06
N PHE A 79 10.37 8.85 -13.59
CA PHE A 79 10.08 8.32 -12.26
C PHE A 79 11.35 7.85 -11.52
N ARG A 80 11.22 7.67 -10.21
CA ARG A 80 12.23 7.04 -9.36
C ARG A 80 11.61 5.89 -8.56
N PRO A 81 12.39 4.85 -8.23
CA PRO A 81 11.93 3.78 -7.39
C PRO A 81 11.69 4.26 -5.95
N VAL A 82 10.65 3.70 -5.33
CA VAL A 82 10.37 3.78 -3.91
C VAL A 82 10.51 2.38 -3.35
N GLY A 83 11.48 2.19 -2.47
CA GLY A 83 11.89 0.86 -1.99
C GLY A 83 12.92 0.17 -2.88
N GLY A 84 13.23 -1.07 -2.54
CA GLY A 84 14.26 -1.87 -3.22
C GLY A 84 13.72 -2.54 -4.48
N ILE A 85 13.92 -1.91 -5.63
CA ILE A 85 13.52 -2.45 -6.93
C ILE A 85 14.76 -2.62 -7.81
N ASP A 86 14.94 -3.81 -8.38
CA ASP A 86 15.97 -4.04 -9.38
C ASP A 86 15.54 -3.47 -10.74
N PRO A 87 16.22 -2.43 -11.27
CA PRO A 87 15.83 -1.79 -12.51
C PRO A 87 15.83 -2.73 -13.72
N ARG A 88 16.63 -3.80 -13.68
CA ARG A 88 16.73 -4.78 -14.77
C ARG A 88 15.44 -5.55 -15.01
N VAL A 89 14.60 -5.69 -13.99
CA VAL A 89 13.31 -6.40 -14.10
C VAL A 89 12.13 -5.49 -14.41
N CYS A 90 12.35 -4.17 -14.47
CA CYS A 90 11.28 -3.19 -14.61
C CYS A 90 10.87 -2.95 -16.07
N VAL A 91 11.81 -3.02 -17.00
CA VAL A 91 11.56 -2.72 -18.42
C VAL A 91 10.46 -3.61 -18.98
N SER A 92 9.55 -3.03 -19.74
CA SER A 92 8.37 -3.67 -20.34
C SER A 92 7.31 -4.14 -19.33
N LYS A 93 7.41 -3.78 -18.06
CA LYS A 93 6.35 -4.07 -17.09
C LYS A 93 5.22 -3.06 -17.20
N TYR A 94 4.00 -3.59 -17.03
CA TYR A 94 2.81 -2.76 -16.91
C TYR A 94 2.72 -2.20 -15.49
N VAL A 95 2.33 -0.94 -15.41
CA VAL A 95 2.11 -0.20 -14.15
C VAL A 95 0.77 0.51 -14.18
N THR A 96 0.27 0.85 -13.00
CA THR A 96 -0.87 1.75 -12.82
C THR A 96 -0.37 3.05 -12.21
N ILE A 97 -0.88 4.18 -12.70
CA ILE A 97 -0.38 5.52 -12.37
C ILE A 97 -1.51 6.35 -11.75
N GLY A 98 -1.24 6.87 -10.57
CA GLY A 98 -2.13 7.78 -9.84
C GLY A 98 -3.44 7.15 -9.37
N GLU A 99 -4.29 7.95 -8.75
CA GLU A 99 -5.57 7.51 -8.18
C GLU A 99 -6.55 6.95 -9.25
N LYS A 100 -6.45 7.46 -10.49
CA LYS A 100 -7.26 6.98 -11.62
C LYS A 100 -6.76 5.67 -12.22
N LYS A 101 -5.67 5.11 -11.71
CA LYS A 101 -5.06 3.86 -12.17
C LYS A 101 -4.84 3.82 -13.70
N VAL A 102 -4.34 4.92 -14.25
CA VAL A 102 -4.00 5.01 -15.67
C VAL A 102 -2.93 3.97 -15.99
N LYS A 103 -3.14 3.19 -17.04
CA LYS A 103 -2.20 2.14 -17.44
C LYS A 103 -0.99 2.75 -18.16
N GLY A 104 0.19 2.30 -17.78
CA GLY A 104 1.46 2.65 -18.40
C GLY A 104 2.35 1.44 -18.60
N VAL A 105 3.41 1.62 -19.37
CA VAL A 105 4.47 0.62 -19.59
C VAL A 105 5.81 1.29 -19.32
N ILE A 106 6.67 0.60 -18.60
CA ILE A 106 8.01 1.11 -18.30
C ILE A 106 8.90 0.92 -19.54
N GLY A 107 9.41 2.03 -20.06
CA GLY A 107 10.42 2.07 -21.11
C GLY A 107 11.85 1.88 -20.57
N ALA A 108 12.80 1.74 -21.47
CA ALA A 108 14.23 1.71 -21.16
C ALA A 108 14.81 3.13 -21.15
#